data_af161f4642043838b2a643220fcc115a
#
_entry.id   af161f4642043838b2a643220fcc115a
#
_cell.length_a   1.000
_cell.length_b   1.000
_cell.length_c   1.000
_cell.angle_alpha   90.00
_cell.angle_beta   90.00
_cell.angle_gamma   90.00
#
_symmetry.space_group_name_H-M   'P 1'
#
loop_
_entity.id
_entity.type
_entity.pdbx_description
1 polymer ?
#
loop_
_entity_poly.entity_id
_entity_poly.type
_entity_poly.pdbx_seq_one_letter_code
_entity_poly.pdbx_strand_id
1 'polypeptide(L)'
;MSVASSKTPVCVREIDHVVLRCHDQAQMLAFYTEVLGLVEERRIDDIGLVQLRAGRGMIDLVPGAPSGFDGANMDHVCLVIAPGTLGDVVRFLADRGVEVVGEPMERYGAGGYGLSIYVRDPEGNIVELKVANHVG
;
A
#
# COMPACT_ATOMS: atom_id res chain seq x y z
N MET A 1 9.44 -20.53 15.94
CA MET A 1 9.02 -19.27 15.63
C MET A 1 8.17 -18.66 16.70
N SER A 2 8.23 -17.45 16.79
CA SER A 2 7.65 -16.73 17.88
C SER A 2 6.14 -16.73 17.87
N VAL A 3 5.57 -16.72 19.05
CA VAL A 3 4.14 -16.56 19.20
C VAL A 3 3.79 -15.19 19.74
N ALA A 4 4.72 -14.28 19.67
CA ALA A 4 4.49 -12.96 20.22
C ALA A 4 3.32 -12.25 19.55
N SER A 5 3.00 -12.63 18.32
CA SER A 5 1.91 -12.02 17.58
C SER A 5 0.57 -12.18 18.28
N SER A 6 0.45 -13.14 19.20
CA SER A 6 -0.82 -13.35 19.86
C SER A 6 -1.27 -12.14 20.67
N LYS A 7 -0.37 -11.20 20.95
CA LYS A 7 -0.71 -10.03 21.72
C LYS A 7 -1.16 -8.85 20.87
N THR A 8 -1.02 -8.95 19.57
CA THR A 8 -1.40 -7.86 18.68
C THR A 8 -2.71 -8.17 17.99
N PRO A 9 -3.61 -7.18 17.87
CA PRO A 9 -4.81 -7.35 17.05
C PRO A 9 -4.53 -7.23 15.56
N VAL A 10 -3.29 -6.88 15.18
CA VAL A 10 -2.95 -6.77 13.77
C VAL A 10 -2.67 -8.17 13.23
N CYS A 11 -3.38 -8.54 12.17
CA CYS A 11 -3.18 -9.83 11.53
C CYS A 11 -3.01 -9.59 10.03
N VAL A 12 -1.77 -9.52 9.60
CA VAL A 12 -1.45 -9.23 8.19
C VAL A 12 -1.72 -10.48 7.37
N ARG A 13 -2.45 -10.32 6.26
CA ARG A 13 -2.83 -11.43 5.41
C ARG A 13 -2.03 -11.47 4.13
N GLU A 14 -1.77 -10.32 3.51
CA GLU A 14 -1.05 -10.29 2.24
C GLU A 14 -0.66 -8.85 1.92
N ILE A 15 0.22 -8.69 0.96
CA ILE A 15 0.55 -7.39 0.43
C ILE A 15 -0.52 -7.04 -0.59
N ASP A 16 -1.15 -5.88 -0.44
CA ASP A 16 -2.16 -5.44 -1.38
C ASP A 16 -1.52 -4.88 -2.64
N HIS A 17 -0.66 -3.89 -2.48
CA HIS A 17 0.00 -3.28 -3.64
C HIS A 17 1.29 -2.60 -3.23
N VAL A 18 2.13 -2.37 -4.21
CA VAL A 18 3.37 -1.61 -4.07
C VAL A 18 3.28 -0.41 -5.00
N VAL A 19 3.71 0.75 -4.53
CA VAL A 19 3.66 1.97 -5.33
C VAL A 19 5.07 2.38 -5.69
N LEU A 20 5.35 2.45 -6.98
CA LEU A 20 6.66 2.83 -7.51
C LEU A 20 6.61 4.23 -8.07
N ARG A 21 7.58 5.05 -7.72
CA ARG A 21 7.74 6.35 -8.33
C ARG A 21 8.49 6.16 -9.64
N CYS A 22 7.98 6.77 -10.69
CA CYS A 22 8.53 6.58 -12.02
C CYS A 22 9.17 7.85 -12.53
N HIS A 23 10.42 7.76 -12.89
CA HIS A 23 11.08 8.86 -13.56
C HIS A 23 10.54 9.00 -14.98
N ASP A 24 10.36 7.87 -15.65
CA ASP A 24 9.75 7.79 -16.97
C ASP A 24 8.61 6.80 -16.89
N GLN A 25 7.42 7.32 -16.63
CA GLN A 25 6.27 6.45 -16.38
C GLN A 25 5.87 5.66 -17.60
N ALA A 26 5.98 6.26 -18.80
CA ALA A 26 5.62 5.55 -20.01
C ALA A 26 6.51 4.34 -20.24
N GLN A 27 7.80 4.50 -19.98
CA GLN A 27 8.73 3.39 -20.12
C GLN A 27 8.47 2.31 -19.08
N MET A 28 8.17 2.70 -17.85
CA MET A 28 7.83 1.76 -16.80
C MET A 28 6.55 1.00 -17.12
N LEU A 29 5.56 1.72 -17.61
CA LEU A 29 4.29 1.11 -18.00
C LEU A 29 4.53 0.07 -19.11
N ALA A 30 5.28 0.43 -20.13
CA ALA A 30 5.57 -0.48 -21.22
C ALA A 30 6.29 -1.73 -20.70
N PHE A 31 7.23 -1.55 -19.80
CA PHE A 31 7.96 -2.68 -19.27
C PHE A 31 7.02 -3.64 -18.53
N TYR A 32 6.22 -3.13 -17.62
CA TYR A 32 5.37 -3.99 -16.81
C TYR A 32 4.25 -4.64 -17.61
N THR A 33 3.72 -3.94 -18.63
CA THR A 33 2.65 -4.53 -19.43
C THR A 33 3.17 -5.36 -20.57
N GLU A 34 4.17 -4.86 -21.32
CA GLU A 34 4.59 -5.55 -22.55
C GLU A 34 5.64 -6.61 -22.28
N VAL A 35 6.49 -6.41 -21.30
CA VAL A 35 7.52 -7.38 -20.98
C VAL A 35 7.04 -8.38 -19.94
N LEU A 36 6.44 -7.91 -18.86
CA LEU A 36 6.03 -8.78 -17.78
C LEU A 36 4.57 -9.22 -17.86
N GLY A 37 3.81 -8.64 -18.76
CA GLY A 37 2.45 -9.11 -19.01
C GLY A 37 1.40 -8.67 -18.02
N LEU A 38 1.69 -7.67 -17.20
CA LEU A 38 0.68 -7.13 -16.30
C LEU A 38 -0.38 -6.40 -17.11
N VAL A 39 -1.58 -6.31 -16.56
CA VAL A 39 -2.70 -5.66 -17.23
C VAL A 39 -3.04 -4.37 -16.49
N GLU A 40 -3.16 -3.29 -17.24
CA GLU A 40 -3.61 -2.03 -16.64
C GLU A 40 -5.05 -2.19 -16.18
N GLU A 41 -5.29 -1.93 -14.91
CA GLU A 41 -6.61 -2.12 -14.33
C GLU A 41 -7.34 -0.80 -14.16
N ARG A 42 -6.63 0.25 -13.80
CA ARG A 42 -7.26 1.51 -13.46
C ARG A 42 -6.26 2.63 -13.62
N ARG A 43 -6.77 3.82 -13.89
CA ARG A 43 -5.92 5.00 -14.05
C ARG A 43 -6.63 6.21 -13.45
N ILE A 44 -5.89 7.03 -12.73
CA ILE A 44 -6.40 8.28 -12.20
C ILE A 44 -5.55 9.40 -12.79
N ASP A 45 -6.09 10.06 -13.81
CA ASP A 45 -5.31 11.00 -14.60
C ASP A 45 -4.89 12.23 -13.80
N ASP A 46 -5.73 12.67 -12.87
CA ASP A 46 -5.44 13.87 -12.09
C ASP A 46 -4.11 13.80 -11.38
N ILE A 47 -3.73 12.63 -10.92
CA ILE A 47 -2.48 12.45 -10.19
C ILE A 47 -1.49 11.58 -10.95
N GLY A 48 -1.84 11.21 -12.17
CA GLY A 48 -0.96 10.40 -13.00
C GLY A 48 -0.78 8.98 -12.53
N LEU A 49 -1.69 8.47 -11.73
CA LEU A 49 -1.58 7.12 -11.18
C LEU A 49 -2.06 6.08 -12.20
N VAL A 50 -1.26 5.04 -12.40
CA VAL A 50 -1.65 3.89 -13.20
C VAL A 50 -1.54 2.66 -12.34
N GLN A 51 -2.59 1.88 -12.27
CA GLN A 51 -2.64 0.67 -11.44
C GLN A 51 -2.64 -0.57 -12.31
N LEU A 52 -1.69 -1.45 -12.05
CA LEU A 52 -1.48 -2.66 -12.84
C LEU A 52 -1.77 -3.89 -11.98
N ARG A 53 -2.55 -4.81 -12.53
CA ARG A 53 -2.84 -6.07 -11.83
C ARG A 53 -1.64 -6.99 -11.92
N ALA A 54 -1.17 -7.49 -10.78
CA ALA A 54 -0.03 -8.40 -10.68
C ALA A 54 -0.47 -9.60 -9.86
N GLY A 55 -1.19 -10.52 -10.50
CA GLY A 55 -1.75 -11.66 -9.79
C GLY A 55 -2.82 -11.21 -8.80
N ARG A 56 -2.66 -11.56 -7.56
CA ARG A 56 -3.60 -11.14 -6.51
C ARG A 56 -3.29 -9.74 -5.99
N GLY A 57 -2.10 -9.24 -6.25
CA GLY A 57 -1.72 -7.91 -5.83
C GLY A 57 -1.69 -6.93 -6.98
N MET A 58 -1.19 -5.75 -6.71
CA MET A 58 -1.09 -4.70 -7.73
C MET A 58 0.24 -3.98 -7.62
N ILE A 59 0.66 -3.45 -8.76
CA ILE A 59 1.77 -2.51 -8.82
C ILE A 59 1.21 -1.20 -9.34
N ASP A 60 1.39 -0.14 -8.58
CA ASP A 60 0.92 1.18 -8.94
C ASP A 60 2.12 2.01 -9.38
N LEU A 61 1.95 2.76 -10.45
CA LEU A 61 2.98 3.63 -10.98
C LEU A 61 2.53 5.08 -10.82
N VAL A 62 3.35 5.90 -10.18
CA VAL A 62 3.07 7.32 -10.01
C VAL A 62 4.20 8.13 -10.63
N PRO A 63 3.92 9.37 -11.06
CA PRO A 63 4.95 10.18 -11.70
C PRO A 63 6.07 10.54 -10.75
N GLY A 64 7.19 10.64 -11.34
CA GLY A 64 8.44 11.10 -10.97
C GLY A 64 8.78 11.46 -9.59
N ALA A 65 9.90 10.95 -9.18
CA ALA A 65 10.57 11.54 -8.06
C ALA A 65 11.21 12.82 -8.55
N PRO A 66 11.15 13.86 -7.75
CA PRO A 66 11.84 15.08 -8.12
C PRO A 66 13.33 14.83 -8.26
N SER A 67 13.95 15.63 -9.09
CA SER A 67 15.39 15.57 -9.19
C SER A 67 15.98 15.86 -7.82
N GLY A 68 17.06 15.23 -7.51
CA GLY A 68 17.68 15.35 -6.21
C GLY A 68 17.11 14.40 -5.18
N PHE A 69 16.11 13.69 -5.55
CA PHE A 69 15.57 12.65 -4.70
C PHE A 69 16.59 11.51 -4.66
N ASP A 70 16.95 11.07 -3.50
CA ASP A 70 18.10 10.18 -3.36
C ASP A 70 17.75 8.72 -3.48
N GLY A 71 16.98 8.40 -4.48
CA GLY A 71 16.89 7.04 -4.95
C GLY A 71 15.78 6.18 -4.41
N ALA A 72 15.00 6.67 -3.49
CA ALA A 72 13.88 5.86 -3.02
C ALA A 72 12.77 5.91 -4.05
N ASN A 73 12.55 4.81 -4.75
CA ASN A 73 11.50 4.77 -5.76
C ASN A 73 10.22 4.12 -5.27
N MET A 74 10.17 3.68 -4.03
CA MET A 74 8.94 3.15 -3.44
C MET A 74 8.28 4.24 -2.61
N ASP A 75 7.00 4.52 -2.92
CA ASP A 75 6.25 5.51 -2.15
C ASP A 75 5.73 4.92 -0.85
N HIS A 76 5.11 3.78 -0.93
CA HIS A 76 4.63 3.09 0.26
C HIS A 76 4.32 1.65 -0.09
N VAL A 77 4.17 0.82 0.94
CA VAL A 77 3.69 -0.55 0.79
C VAL A 77 2.36 -0.66 1.50
N CYS A 78 1.44 -1.42 0.93
CA CYS A 78 0.13 -1.62 1.54
C CYS A 78 -0.03 -3.07 1.95
N LEU A 79 -0.34 -3.27 3.23
CA LEU A 79 -0.59 -4.58 3.78
C LEU A 79 -2.08 -4.69 4.10
N VAL A 80 -2.67 -5.81 3.71
CA VAL A 80 -4.07 -6.07 4.02
C VAL A 80 -4.13 -6.72 5.39
N ILE A 81 -4.93 -6.16 6.28
CA ILE A 81 -5.11 -6.72 7.62
C ILE A 81 -6.49 -7.33 7.72
N ALA A 82 -6.63 -8.26 8.65
CA ALA A 82 -7.89 -8.97 8.85
C ALA A 82 -8.99 -8.01 9.25
N PRO A 83 -10.24 -8.30 8.87
CA PRO A 83 -11.38 -7.48 9.30
C PRO A 83 -11.46 -7.49 10.82
N GLY A 84 -11.87 -6.37 11.36
CA GLY A 84 -12.01 -6.23 12.79
C GLY A 84 -12.23 -4.77 13.12
N THR A 85 -11.95 -4.42 14.35
CA THR A 85 -12.14 -3.04 14.77
C THR A 85 -10.88 -2.26 14.47
N LEU A 86 -10.95 -1.41 13.47
CA LEU A 86 -9.81 -0.57 13.14
C LEU A 86 -9.40 0.27 14.35
N GLY A 87 -10.37 0.66 15.17
CA GLY A 87 -10.06 1.39 16.39
C GLY A 87 -9.14 0.64 17.34
N ASP A 88 -9.28 -0.68 17.42
CA ASP A 88 -8.40 -1.47 18.26
C ASP A 88 -6.98 -1.46 17.73
N VAL A 89 -6.84 -1.51 16.42
CA VAL A 89 -5.52 -1.47 15.79
C VAL A 89 -4.87 -0.11 16.04
N VAL A 90 -5.62 0.96 15.83
CA VAL A 90 -5.10 2.31 16.05
C VAL A 90 -4.66 2.48 17.50
N ARG A 91 -5.48 2.01 18.44
CA ARG A 91 -5.16 2.11 19.85
C ARG A 91 -3.91 1.33 20.19
N PHE A 92 -3.80 0.10 19.66
CA PHE A 92 -2.63 -0.73 19.87
C PHE A 92 -1.37 -0.03 19.36
N LEU A 93 -1.45 0.54 18.15
CA LEU A 93 -0.30 1.22 17.56
C LEU A 93 0.10 2.45 18.38
N ALA A 94 -0.90 3.21 18.84
CA ALA A 94 -0.62 4.38 19.66
C ALA A 94 0.08 3.98 20.95
N ASP A 95 -0.36 2.89 21.57
CA ASP A 95 0.27 2.41 22.79
C ASP A 95 1.72 2.01 22.58
N ARG A 96 2.08 1.66 21.37
CA ARG A 96 3.45 1.30 21.01
C ARG A 96 4.24 2.46 20.47
N GLY A 97 3.68 3.66 20.49
CA GLY A 97 4.36 4.84 20.00
C GLY A 97 4.49 4.92 18.49
N VAL A 98 3.65 4.20 17.77
CA VAL A 98 3.66 4.24 16.31
C VAL A 98 2.85 5.44 15.83
N GLU A 99 3.46 6.25 14.98
CA GLU A 99 2.80 7.43 14.45
C GLU A 99 1.80 7.04 13.38
N VAL A 100 0.54 7.46 13.55
CA VAL A 100 -0.49 7.31 12.53
C VAL A 100 -0.58 8.62 11.77
N VAL A 101 -0.48 8.55 10.44
CA VAL A 101 -0.42 9.74 9.60
C VAL A 101 -1.80 9.99 9.01
N GLY A 102 -2.39 11.13 9.35
CA GLY A 102 -3.69 11.52 8.80
C GLY A 102 -4.84 10.73 9.38
N GLU A 103 -5.95 10.78 8.67
CA GLU A 103 -7.19 10.14 9.07
C GLU A 103 -7.45 8.89 8.27
N PRO A 104 -8.23 7.94 8.80
CA PRO A 104 -8.61 6.77 8.01
C PRO A 104 -9.34 7.19 6.74
N MET A 105 -9.03 6.55 5.64
CA MET A 105 -9.62 6.89 4.36
C MET A 105 -9.90 5.64 3.54
N GLU A 106 -10.95 5.71 2.73
CA GLU A 106 -11.24 4.63 1.79
C GLU A 106 -10.22 4.65 0.66
N ARG A 107 -9.68 3.48 0.35
CA ARG A 107 -8.70 3.35 -0.73
C ARG A 107 -9.04 2.16 -1.60
N TYR A 108 -8.77 2.29 -2.87
CA TYR A 108 -8.95 1.20 -3.82
C TYR A 108 -7.62 0.45 -4.01
N GLY A 109 -7.68 -0.86 -3.99
CA GLY A 109 -6.52 -1.69 -4.21
C GLY A 109 -6.91 -3.05 -4.76
N ALA A 110 -6.06 -4.01 -4.58
CA ALA A 110 -6.23 -5.33 -5.17
C ALA A 110 -7.54 -5.99 -4.77
N GLY A 111 -8.01 -5.76 -3.56
CA GLY A 111 -9.25 -6.34 -3.06
C GLY A 111 -10.44 -5.39 -3.14
N GLY A 112 -10.35 -4.32 -3.92
CA GLY A 112 -11.42 -3.33 -4.01
C GLY A 112 -11.22 -2.20 -3.02
N TYR A 113 -12.31 -1.53 -2.68
CA TYR A 113 -12.26 -0.45 -1.70
C TYR A 113 -12.20 -1.01 -0.29
N GLY A 114 -11.45 -0.36 0.56
CA GLY A 114 -11.38 -0.69 1.96
C GLY A 114 -10.81 0.48 2.74
N LEU A 115 -11.06 0.48 4.03
CA LEU A 115 -10.62 1.56 4.90
C LEU A 115 -9.15 1.36 5.26
N SER A 116 -8.35 2.39 5.05
CA SER A 116 -6.92 2.32 5.28
C SER A 116 -6.47 3.37 6.28
N ILE A 117 -5.43 3.04 7.03
CA ILE A 117 -4.66 4.00 7.79
C ILE A 117 -3.21 3.93 7.34
N TYR A 118 -2.48 5.00 7.56
CA TYR A 118 -1.06 5.09 7.21
C TYR A 118 -0.25 5.26 8.48
N VAL A 119 0.83 4.51 8.59
CA VAL A 119 1.73 4.60 9.73
C VAL A 119 3.16 4.72 9.24
N ARG A 120 4.05 5.16 10.11
CA ARG A 120 5.47 5.21 9.79
C ARG A 120 6.20 4.12 10.52
N ASP A 121 7.10 3.45 9.82
CA ASP A 121 7.97 2.51 10.49
C ASP A 121 9.11 3.30 11.18
N PRO A 122 9.99 2.62 11.94
CA PRO A 122 11.04 3.33 12.68
C PRO A 122 12.00 4.13 11.82
N GLU A 123 12.09 3.85 10.53
CA GLU A 123 12.96 4.59 9.63
C GLU A 123 12.18 5.55 8.74
N GLY A 124 10.91 5.77 9.05
CA GLY A 124 10.11 6.77 8.37
C GLY A 124 9.41 6.28 7.11
N ASN A 125 9.50 5.01 6.79
CA ASN A 125 8.79 4.49 5.63
C ASN A 125 7.29 4.46 5.90
N ILE A 126 6.52 4.77 4.86
CA ILE A 126 5.07 4.77 4.98
C ILE A 126 4.53 3.37 4.74
N VAL A 127 3.72 2.90 5.67
CA VAL A 127 3.03 1.62 5.54
C VAL A 127 1.54 1.88 5.59
N GLU A 128 0.83 1.44 4.58
CA GLU A 128 -0.61 1.53 4.54
C GLU A 128 -1.18 0.22 5.07
N LEU A 129 -2.07 0.31 6.06
CA LEU A 129 -2.78 -0.84 6.59
C LEU A 129 -4.22 -0.75 6.14
N LYS A 130 -4.62 -1.67 5.30
CA LYS A 130 -5.93 -1.65 4.68
C LYS A 130 -6.76 -2.80 5.20
N VAL A 131 -7.93 -2.49 5.73
CA VAL A 131 -8.82 -3.52 6.25
C VAL A 131 -9.43 -4.30 5.11
N ALA A 132 -9.39 -5.63 5.24
CA ALA A 132 -10.01 -6.49 4.24
C ALA A 132 -11.49 -6.13 4.16
N ASN A 133 -11.95 -5.94 2.92
CA ASN A 133 -13.27 -5.37 2.67
C ASN A 133 -14.39 -6.36 2.88
N HIS A 134 -14.07 -7.62 2.83
CA HIS A 134 -15.07 -8.66 2.96
C HIS A 134 -14.35 -9.92 3.36
N VAL A 135 -15.13 -10.90 3.72
CA VAL A 135 -14.56 -12.13 4.22
C VAL A 135 -14.30 -13.16 3.15
N GLY A 136 -14.61 -12.85 1.95
CA GLY A 136 -14.51 -13.77 0.83
C GLY A 136 -13.23 -14.50 0.70
#